data_613e435854d338540647bec26c1c145b
#
_entry.id   613e435854d338540647bec26c1c145b
#
_cell.length_a   1.000
_cell.length_b   1.000
_cell.length_c   1.000
_cell.angle_alpha   90.00
_cell.angle_beta   90.00
_cell.angle_gamma   90.00
#
_symmetry.space_group_name_H-M   'P 1'
#
loop_
_entity.id
_entity.type
_entity.pdbx_description
1 polymer ?
#
loop_
_entity_poly.entity_id
_entity_poly.type
_entity_poly.pdbx_seq_one_letter_code
_entity_poly.pdbx_strand_id
1 'polypeptide(L)'
;MTTDLHFLTIADASQQIKARTLSPVEYVDHLAQRVEEIDPQLNSFITPTFELARTQAKKAEAEISAGQYRAPMHGIPFGAKDIYETAGILTTGGSRIAQQHVPKHDAVVISKMRDAGAVLLGKLNTHEFAHGGPSFDVPWPIVRNPWNLECFSGGSSSGSGAAVAAGLVPGALGTDTGGSIRGPASLCGIAGFMPSSGLVSRTGVMPNSFTLDHCGPMAWTVKDCAIMLQALAGHDPADGNSFAQDIPDYSKGLDGDLKGLRVGVLRYVWESDLPISAEHQQALNHAVQVLKELGATIADCTLRPMQDYMDVKVVLAETEIFTVQQQGLIERPGDYGRDFLTRILPCLLYTSDAADDSLRV
;
A
#
# COMPACT_ATOMS: atom_id res chain seq x y z
N MET A 1 6.56 31.73 2.19
CA MET A 1 6.87 30.54 3.02
C MET A 1 7.48 29.52 2.08
N THR A 2 8.74 29.19 2.22
CA THR A 2 9.36 28.08 1.49
C THR A 2 8.73 26.79 2.04
N THR A 3 7.91 26.12 1.23
CA THR A 3 7.38 24.80 1.60
C THR A 3 8.58 23.85 1.71
N ASP A 4 8.72 23.18 2.84
CA ASP A 4 9.77 22.18 3.01
C ASP A 4 9.62 21.09 1.95
N LEU A 5 10.71 20.76 1.24
CA LEU A 5 10.68 19.83 0.09
C LEU A 5 10.01 18.49 0.43
N HIS A 6 10.20 18.01 1.65
CA HIS A 6 9.66 16.71 2.09
C HIS A 6 8.13 16.70 2.31
N PHE A 7 7.46 17.87 2.29
CA PHE A 7 6.00 17.96 2.35
C PHE A 7 5.39 18.44 1.02
N LEU A 8 6.15 18.46 -0.07
CA LEU A 8 5.58 18.65 -1.39
C LEU A 8 4.66 17.47 -1.75
N THR A 9 3.48 17.78 -2.26
CA THR A 9 2.63 16.77 -2.89
C THR A 9 3.31 16.25 -4.16
N ILE A 10 2.96 15.04 -4.62
CA ILE A 10 3.44 14.53 -5.91
C ILE A 10 3.06 15.52 -7.02
N ALA A 11 1.85 16.06 -6.97
CA ALA A 11 1.35 17.02 -7.95
C ALA A 11 2.24 18.28 -8.00
N ASP A 12 2.60 18.86 -6.85
CA ASP A 12 3.43 20.06 -6.78
C ASP A 12 4.88 19.79 -7.18
N ALA A 13 5.47 18.72 -6.65
CA ALA A 13 6.82 18.29 -7.01
C ALA A 13 6.94 18.01 -8.53
N SER A 14 5.96 17.33 -9.11
CA SER A 14 5.87 17.05 -10.54
C SER A 14 5.86 18.32 -11.39
N GLN A 15 5.10 19.33 -10.98
CA GLN A 15 5.06 20.63 -11.68
C GLN A 15 6.41 21.33 -11.61
N GLN A 16 7.05 21.36 -10.44
CA GLN A 16 8.36 21.98 -10.26
C GLN A 16 9.46 21.25 -11.05
N ILE A 17 9.45 19.92 -11.03
CA ILE A 17 10.40 19.10 -11.81
C ILE A 17 10.20 19.34 -13.32
N LYS A 18 8.95 19.34 -13.80
CA LYS A 18 8.63 19.65 -15.19
C LYS A 18 9.08 21.05 -15.61
N ALA A 19 8.90 22.03 -14.72
CA ALA A 19 9.36 23.41 -14.92
C ALA A 19 10.88 23.59 -14.72
N ARG A 20 11.60 22.56 -14.25
CA ARG A 20 13.03 22.58 -13.93
C ARG A 20 13.38 23.55 -12.80
N THR A 21 12.45 23.82 -11.90
CA THR A 21 12.67 24.62 -10.68
C THR A 21 13.01 23.75 -9.47
N LEU A 22 12.83 22.42 -9.57
CA LEU A 22 13.27 21.40 -8.64
C LEU A 22 14.02 20.31 -9.41
N SER A 23 15.25 20.01 -9.00
CA SER A 23 16.02 18.88 -9.53
C SER A 23 15.53 17.57 -8.92
N PRO A 24 15.28 16.49 -9.72
CA PRO A 24 15.07 15.15 -9.19
C PRO A 24 16.19 14.66 -8.27
N VAL A 25 17.45 15.06 -8.55
CA VAL A 25 18.62 14.68 -7.75
C VAL A 25 18.57 15.38 -6.40
N GLU A 26 18.34 16.71 -6.39
CA GLU A 26 18.16 17.50 -5.15
C GLU A 26 17.02 16.93 -4.29
N TYR A 27 15.90 16.56 -4.91
CA TYR A 27 14.75 16.01 -4.19
C TYR A 27 15.07 14.66 -3.55
N VAL A 28 15.75 13.76 -4.30
CA VAL A 28 16.20 12.44 -3.78
C VAL A 28 17.19 12.63 -2.64
N ASP A 29 18.19 13.50 -2.77
CA ASP A 29 19.20 13.72 -1.73
C ASP A 29 18.58 14.29 -0.45
N HIS A 30 17.63 15.24 -0.57
CA HIS A 30 16.89 15.77 0.56
C HIS A 30 16.08 14.69 1.29
N LEU A 31 15.35 13.84 0.54
CA LEU A 31 14.55 12.77 1.15
C LEU A 31 15.43 11.67 1.74
N ALA A 32 16.55 11.31 1.08
CA ALA A 32 17.49 10.32 1.61
C ALA A 32 18.08 10.79 2.95
N GLN A 33 18.51 12.05 3.05
CA GLN A 33 18.98 12.63 4.30
C GLN A 33 17.89 12.56 5.38
N ARG A 34 16.67 12.94 5.03
CA ARG A 34 15.55 12.89 5.98
C ARG A 34 15.24 11.45 6.45
N VAL A 35 15.35 10.44 5.57
CA VAL A 35 15.22 9.03 5.98
C VAL A 35 16.29 8.68 7.00
N GLU A 36 17.56 9.03 6.76
CA GLU A 36 18.65 8.77 7.71
C GLU A 36 18.44 9.41 9.09
N GLU A 37 17.84 10.60 9.12
CA GLU A 37 17.60 11.36 10.37
C GLU A 37 16.35 10.86 11.13
N ILE A 38 15.27 10.52 10.44
CA ILE A 38 13.95 10.28 11.05
C ILE A 38 13.59 8.80 11.15
N ASP A 39 13.93 7.99 10.13
CA ASP A 39 13.48 6.60 10.07
C ASP A 39 14.01 5.69 11.19
N PRO A 40 15.17 5.92 11.81
CA PRO A 40 15.59 5.16 12.98
C PRO A 40 14.59 5.15 14.15
N GLN A 41 13.69 6.14 14.24
CA GLN A 41 12.60 6.19 15.22
C GLN A 41 11.32 5.51 14.73
N LEU A 42 11.15 5.38 13.41
CA LEU A 42 9.93 4.88 12.78
C LEU A 42 10.04 3.42 12.32
N ASN A 43 11.22 2.99 11.88
CA ASN A 43 11.48 1.67 11.29
C ASN A 43 10.65 1.41 10.01
N SER A 44 10.38 2.45 9.23
CA SER A 44 9.51 2.34 8.05
C SER A 44 10.22 1.74 6.84
N PHE A 45 11.56 1.80 6.76
CA PHE A 45 12.35 1.17 5.71
C PHE A 45 12.93 -0.17 6.17
N ILE A 46 12.90 -1.17 5.27
CA ILE A 46 13.67 -2.42 5.39
C ILE A 46 14.98 -2.31 4.61
N THR A 47 14.91 -1.87 3.36
CA THR A 47 16.07 -1.76 2.45
C THR A 47 16.05 -0.41 1.74
N PRO A 48 16.75 0.61 2.25
CA PRO A 48 16.99 1.85 1.51
C PRO A 48 17.80 1.58 0.24
N THR A 49 17.50 2.31 -0.85
CA THR A 49 18.15 2.16 -2.17
C THR A 49 18.70 3.48 -2.69
N PHE A 50 19.32 4.30 -1.82
CA PHE A 50 19.71 5.68 -2.12
C PHE A 50 20.64 5.82 -3.32
N GLU A 51 21.63 4.92 -3.50
CA GLU A 51 22.55 4.98 -4.65
C GLU A 51 21.82 4.67 -5.98
N LEU A 52 20.91 3.70 -5.95
CA LEU A 52 20.05 3.44 -7.10
C LEU A 52 19.14 4.64 -7.37
N ALA A 53 18.54 5.22 -6.34
CA ALA A 53 17.66 6.38 -6.43
C ALA A 53 18.40 7.58 -7.05
N ARG A 54 19.64 7.88 -6.62
CA ARG A 54 20.48 8.92 -7.22
C ARG A 54 20.76 8.65 -8.70
N THR A 55 21.03 7.38 -9.06
CA THR A 55 21.27 6.99 -10.45
C THR A 55 20.02 7.21 -11.32
N GLN A 56 18.85 6.79 -10.81
CA GLN A 56 17.55 6.99 -11.47
C GLN A 56 17.20 8.47 -11.58
N ALA A 57 17.43 9.26 -10.53
CA ALA A 57 17.17 10.69 -10.52
C ALA A 57 18.03 11.45 -11.54
N LYS A 58 19.34 11.15 -11.62
CA LYS A 58 20.24 11.72 -12.63
C LYS A 58 19.78 11.40 -14.06
N LYS A 59 19.29 10.17 -14.30
CA LYS A 59 18.72 9.79 -15.59
C LYS A 59 17.45 10.60 -15.88
N ALA A 60 16.53 10.70 -14.93
CA ALA A 60 15.31 11.48 -15.08
C ALA A 60 15.61 12.97 -15.36
N GLU A 61 16.55 13.56 -14.62
CA GLU A 61 16.97 14.95 -14.82
C GLU A 61 17.53 15.20 -16.22
N ALA A 62 18.38 14.27 -16.72
CA ALA A 62 18.93 14.35 -18.06
C ALA A 62 17.84 14.26 -19.15
N GLU A 63 16.91 13.32 -19.02
CA GLU A 63 15.78 13.16 -19.95
C GLU A 63 14.87 14.40 -19.93
N ILE A 64 14.52 14.91 -18.75
CA ILE A 64 13.68 16.13 -18.62
C ILE A 64 14.39 17.35 -19.19
N SER A 65 15.69 17.49 -18.96
CA SER A 65 16.50 18.58 -19.52
C SER A 65 16.57 18.54 -21.05
N ALA A 66 16.55 17.34 -21.62
CA ALA A 66 16.45 17.11 -23.07
C ALA A 66 15.03 17.27 -23.63
N GLY A 67 14.04 17.65 -22.83
CA GLY A 67 12.65 17.84 -23.25
C GLY A 67 11.81 16.55 -23.26
N GLN A 68 12.33 15.45 -22.73
CA GLN A 68 11.68 14.13 -22.72
C GLN A 68 10.93 13.88 -21.41
N TYR A 69 10.06 14.80 -21.00
CA TYR A 69 9.21 14.60 -19.83
C TYR A 69 8.12 13.57 -20.13
N ARG A 70 8.07 12.46 -19.36
CA ARG A 70 7.19 11.32 -19.61
C ARG A 70 5.77 11.54 -19.06
N ALA A 71 5.67 11.70 -17.73
CA ALA A 71 4.43 11.72 -16.97
C ALA A 71 4.65 12.38 -15.60
N PRO A 72 3.58 12.64 -14.83
CA PRO A 72 3.72 13.27 -13.50
C PRO A 72 4.61 12.51 -12.49
N MET A 73 4.82 11.21 -12.66
CA MET A 73 5.76 10.44 -11.82
C MET A 73 7.22 10.57 -12.25
N HIS A 74 7.55 11.24 -13.36
CA HIS A 74 8.91 11.34 -13.86
C HIS A 74 9.81 12.16 -12.94
N GLY A 75 10.81 11.51 -12.32
CA GLY A 75 11.73 12.08 -11.34
C GLY A 75 11.19 12.11 -9.91
N ILE A 76 9.99 11.58 -9.66
CA ILE A 76 9.36 11.55 -8.32
C ILE A 76 9.84 10.32 -7.54
N PRO A 77 10.39 10.51 -6.33
CA PRO A 77 10.73 9.41 -5.43
C PRO A 77 9.50 8.68 -4.91
N PHE A 78 9.60 7.35 -4.75
CA PHE A 78 8.57 6.55 -4.11
C PHE A 78 9.16 5.40 -3.30
N GLY A 79 8.37 4.88 -2.34
CA GLY A 79 8.69 3.67 -1.61
C GLY A 79 7.81 2.50 -2.05
N ALA A 80 8.34 1.28 -1.98
CA ALA A 80 7.60 0.07 -2.32
C ALA A 80 7.52 -0.87 -1.12
N LYS A 81 6.31 -1.25 -0.71
CA LYS A 81 6.11 -2.28 0.34
C LYS A 81 6.95 -3.52 0.02
N ASP A 82 7.55 -4.13 1.04
CA ASP A 82 8.59 -5.16 0.86
C ASP A 82 8.04 -6.55 0.49
N ILE A 83 6.92 -6.59 -0.19
CA ILE A 83 6.38 -7.77 -0.87
C ILE A 83 6.35 -7.61 -2.40
N TYR A 84 6.68 -6.43 -2.93
CA TYR A 84 6.85 -6.20 -4.35
C TYR A 84 8.23 -6.69 -4.78
N GLU A 85 8.30 -7.75 -5.55
CA GLU A 85 9.57 -8.23 -6.12
C GLU A 85 10.22 -7.11 -6.93
N THR A 86 11.50 -6.88 -6.63
CA THR A 86 12.29 -5.82 -7.26
C THR A 86 13.62 -6.40 -7.65
N ALA A 87 13.91 -6.44 -8.95
CA ALA A 87 15.08 -7.10 -9.50
C ALA A 87 16.39 -6.59 -8.88
N GLY A 88 17.19 -7.51 -8.33
CA GLY A 88 18.47 -7.21 -7.69
C GLY A 88 18.38 -6.55 -6.31
N ILE A 89 17.19 -6.38 -5.74
CA ILE A 89 16.99 -5.77 -4.43
C ILE A 89 16.35 -6.76 -3.48
N LEU A 90 16.90 -6.87 -2.27
CA LEU A 90 16.36 -7.72 -1.22
C LEU A 90 14.86 -7.46 -1.00
N THR A 91 14.05 -8.51 -1.02
CA THR A 91 12.59 -8.46 -0.84
C THR A 91 12.20 -9.58 0.13
N THR A 92 11.94 -9.21 1.38
CA THR A 92 11.86 -10.16 2.50
C THR A 92 10.45 -10.58 2.88
N GLY A 93 9.45 -9.82 2.44
CA GLY A 93 8.08 -10.03 2.94
C GLY A 93 7.93 -9.83 4.45
N GLY A 94 8.91 -9.19 5.12
CA GLY A 94 8.94 -9.08 6.57
C GLY A 94 9.15 -10.42 7.31
N SER A 95 9.70 -11.46 6.63
CA SER A 95 9.84 -12.82 7.15
C SER A 95 11.29 -13.35 7.06
N ARG A 96 11.71 -14.15 8.06
CA ARG A 96 12.96 -14.92 7.97
C ARG A 96 12.97 -15.91 6.81
N ILE A 97 11.81 -16.38 6.40
CA ILE A 97 11.65 -17.31 5.26
C ILE A 97 12.30 -16.73 4.01
N ALA A 98 12.11 -15.44 3.75
CA ALA A 98 12.62 -14.75 2.57
C ALA A 98 13.72 -13.72 2.88
N GLN A 99 14.38 -13.81 4.05
CA GLN A 99 15.39 -12.82 4.49
C GLN A 99 16.63 -12.70 3.59
N GLN A 100 16.81 -13.61 2.64
CA GLN A 100 17.90 -13.58 1.66
C GLN A 100 17.36 -13.58 0.20
N HIS A 101 16.05 -13.41 0.02
CA HIS A 101 15.43 -13.47 -1.28
C HIS A 101 15.71 -12.19 -2.08
N VAL A 102 16.47 -12.34 -3.17
CA VAL A 102 16.75 -11.27 -4.14
C VAL A 102 16.12 -11.66 -5.47
N PRO A 103 15.01 -11.04 -5.87
CA PRO A 103 14.30 -11.34 -7.10
C PRO A 103 15.15 -11.09 -8.34
N LYS A 104 14.90 -11.89 -9.39
CA LYS A 104 15.54 -11.70 -10.71
C LYS A 104 14.74 -10.77 -11.63
N HIS A 105 13.46 -10.58 -11.32
CA HIS A 105 12.53 -9.80 -12.11
C HIS A 105 11.79 -8.82 -11.23
N ASP A 106 11.38 -7.69 -11.81
CA ASP A 106 10.49 -6.76 -11.15
C ASP A 106 9.04 -7.25 -11.17
N ALA A 107 8.29 -6.96 -10.11
CA ALA A 107 6.84 -6.96 -10.19
C ALA A 107 6.37 -5.99 -11.28
N VAL A 108 5.26 -6.32 -11.95
CA VAL A 108 4.73 -5.49 -13.05
C VAL A 108 4.49 -4.05 -12.61
N VAL A 109 3.99 -3.83 -11.41
CA VAL A 109 3.80 -2.48 -10.85
C VAL A 109 5.12 -1.71 -10.65
N ILE A 110 6.20 -2.39 -10.26
CA ILE A 110 7.54 -1.77 -10.15
C ILE A 110 8.06 -1.39 -11.54
N SER A 111 7.90 -2.26 -12.54
CA SER A 111 8.24 -1.95 -13.93
C SER A 111 7.47 -0.76 -14.46
N LYS A 112 6.15 -0.70 -14.21
CA LYS A 112 5.30 0.44 -14.63
C LYS A 112 5.73 1.75 -13.98
N MET A 113 6.06 1.75 -12.68
CA MET A 113 6.59 2.95 -12.00
C MET A 113 7.92 3.40 -12.60
N ARG A 114 8.84 2.46 -12.86
CA ARG A 114 10.11 2.74 -13.55
C ARG A 114 9.88 3.32 -14.95
N ASP A 115 8.96 2.76 -15.72
CA ASP A 115 8.66 3.19 -17.08
C ASP A 115 7.99 4.58 -17.10
N ALA A 116 7.24 4.94 -16.05
CA ALA A 116 6.78 6.29 -15.80
C ALA A 116 7.91 7.26 -15.40
N GLY A 117 9.12 6.76 -15.14
CA GLY A 117 10.29 7.54 -14.74
C GLY A 117 10.37 7.83 -13.24
N ALA A 118 9.57 7.15 -12.42
CA ALA A 118 9.64 7.27 -10.97
C ALA A 118 10.95 6.69 -10.40
N VAL A 119 11.34 7.19 -9.22
CA VAL A 119 12.62 6.88 -8.56
C VAL A 119 12.35 6.06 -7.31
N LEU A 120 12.87 4.82 -7.25
CA LEU A 120 12.71 3.96 -6.08
C LEU A 120 13.67 4.37 -4.96
N LEU A 121 13.14 4.89 -3.86
CA LEU A 121 13.92 5.30 -2.70
C LEU A 121 14.21 4.14 -1.73
N GLY A 122 13.36 3.10 -1.72
CA GLY A 122 13.59 1.90 -0.92
C GLY A 122 12.40 0.98 -0.79
N LYS A 123 12.66 -0.18 -0.12
CA LYS A 123 11.66 -1.16 0.26
C LYS A 123 11.16 -0.83 1.68
N LEU A 124 9.85 -0.79 1.82
CA LEU A 124 9.16 -0.35 3.03
C LEU A 124 8.66 -1.53 3.86
N ASN A 125 8.78 -1.40 5.16
CA ASN A 125 8.43 -2.42 6.13
C ASN A 125 6.95 -2.85 6.01
N THR A 126 6.69 -4.10 6.33
CA THR A 126 5.38 -4.75 6.22
C THR A 126 5.17 -5.74 7.35
N HIS A 127 3.93 -6.03 7.70
CA HIS A 127 3.65 -7.25 8.46
C HIS A 127 4.06 -8.47 7.65
N GLU A 128 4.44 -9.55 8.32
CA GLU A 128 4.97 -10.77 7.69
C GLU A 128 4.04 -11.30 6.59
N PHE A 129 4.56 -11.40 5.37
CA PHE A 129 3.81 -11.76 4.15
C PHE A 129 2.49 -10.99 3.97
N ALA A 130 2.45 -9.73 4.38
CA ALA A 130 1.27 -8.86 4.34
C ALA A 130 0.09 -9.37 5.18
N HIS A 131 0.30 -10.29 6.12
CA HIS A 131 -0.72 -10.94 6.92
C HIS A 131 -0.65 -10.56 8.39
N GLY A 132 -1.76 -10.68 9.11
CA GLY A 132 -1.81 -10.51 10.55
C GLY A 132 -1.53 -9.12 11.08
N GLY A 133 -0.99 -9.09 12.30
CA GLY A 133 -0.56 -7.91 13.03
C GLY A 133 0.96 -7.75 13.07
N PRO A 134 1.46 -6.77 13.84
CA PRO A 134 2.89 -6.62 14.03
C PRO A 134 3.45 -7.82 14.81
N SER A 135 4.51 -8.44 14.30
CA SER A 135 5.25 -9.49 14.99
C SER A 135 6.45 -8.89 15.74
N PHE A 136 6.66 -9.32 16.98
CA PHE A 136 7.76 -8.85 17.85
C PHE A 136 8.99 -9.75 17.77
N ASP A 137 8.89 -10.87 17.07
CA ASP A 137 9.89 -11.93 16.99
C ASP A 137 10.37 -12.19 15.55
N VAL A 138 10.16 -11.23 14.65
CA VAL A 138 10.78 -11.18 13.33
C VAL A 138 12.02 -10.25 13.35
N PRO A 139 12.94 -10.34 12.35
CA PRO A 139 14.17 -9.55 12.35
C PRO A 139 13.99 -8.04 12.28
N TRP A 140 12.86 -7.58 11.75
CA TRP A 140 12.60 -6.15 11.54
C TRP A 140 11.76 -5.57 12.66
N PRO A 141 12.15 -4.41 13.23
CA PRO A 141 11.39 -3.76 14.29
C PRO A 141 9.98 -3.36 13.83
N ILE A 142 9.05 -3.26 14.79
CA ILE A 142 7.70 -2.76 14.53
C ILE A 142 7.76 -1.30 14.06
N VAL A 143 6.99 -1.00 13.02
CA VAL A 143 6.86 0.36 12.51
C VAL A 143 6.05 1.22 13.49
N ARG A 144 6.58 2.37 13.82
CA ARG A 144 5.96 3.33 14.72
C ARG A 144 5.14 4.36 13.94
N ASN A 145 4.06 4.82 14.55
CA ASN A 145 3.23 5.87 14.00
C ASN A 145 3.92 7.23 14.17
N PRO A 146 4.14 8.01 13.11
CA PRO A 146 4.80 9.31 13.21
C PRO A 146 4.09 10.32 14.12
N TRP A 147 2.79 10.18 14.32
CA TRP A 147 2.02 11.03 15.21
C TRP A 147 2.18 10.68 16.69
N ASN A 148 2.48 9.41 16.99
CA ASN A 148 2.74 8.94 18.35
C ASN A 148 3.60 7.66 18.28
N LEU A 149 4.87 7.78 18.66
CA LEU A 149 5.84 6.70 18.59
C LEU A 149 5.53 5.50 19.52
N GLU A 150 4.64 5.67 20.50
CA GLU A 150 4.16 4.55 21.33
C GLU A 150 3.14 3.67 20.61
N CYS A 151 2.57 4.16 19.51
CA CYS A 151 1.59 3.46 18.69
C CYS A 151 2.22 2.86 17.44
N PHE A 152 1.66 1.75 16.94
CA PHE A 152 2.01 1.23 15.62
C PHE A 152 1.27 2.00 14.51
N SER A 153 1.80 1.96 13.29
CA SER A 153 1.29 2.72 12.15
C SER A 153 0.09 2.08 11.44
N GLY A 154 -0.44 0.97 11.95
CA GLY A 154 -1.34 0.10 11.21
C GLY A 154 -0.58 -0.84 10.28
N GLY A 155 -1.30 -1.61 9.49
CA GLY A 155 -0.69 -2.61 8.59
C GLY A 155 -1.73 -3.28 7.68
N SER A 156 -1.24 -4.16 6.83
CA SER A 156 0.13 -4.67 6.72
C SER A 156 1.09 -3.73 5.98
N SER A 157 0.66 -2.70 5.26
CA SER A 157 1.53 -1.69 4.62
C SER A 157 2.01 -0.65 5.65
N SER A 158 2.60 -1.13 6.75
CA SER A 158 2.96 -0.34 7.92
C SER A 158 4.02 0.73 7.59
N GLY A 159 5.10 0.33 6.92
CA GLY A 159 6.15 1.23 6.49
C GLY A 159 5.67 2.23 5.44
N SER A 160 4.78 1.81 4.53
CA SER A 160 4.22 2.72 3.51
C SER A 160 3.41 3.86 4.15
N GLY A 161 2.55 3.54 5.14
CA GLY A 161 1.80 4.54 5.88
C GLY A 161 2.69 5.51 6.65
N ALA A 162 3.64 4.98 7.42
CA ALA A 162 4.54 5.78 8.24
C ALA A 162 5.49 6.65 7.41
N ALA A 163 6.11 6.09 6.36
CA ALA A 163 7.06 6.82 5.51
C ALA A 163 6.40 8.00 4.79
N VAL A 164 5.18 7.82 4.25
CA VAL A 164 4.44 8.93 3.65
C VAL A 164 4.07 9.96 4.71
N ALA A 165 3.48 9.56 5.83
CA ALA A 165 3.04 10.48 6.87
C ALA A 165 4.20 11.31 7.46
N ALA A 166 5.40 10.73 7.58
CA ALA A 166 6.58 11.43 8.07
C ALA A 166 7.29 12.29 6.99
N GLY A 167 6.82 12.28 5.75
CA GLY A 167 7.48 12.98 4.65
C GLY A 167 8.82 12.35 4.24
N LEU A 168 8.98 11.06 4.38
CA LEU A 168 10.17 10.32 3.93
C LEU A 168 10.08 9.95 2.45
N VAL A 169 8.87 9.81 1.96
CA VAL A 169 8.54 9.68 0.53
C VAL A 169 7.23 10.40 0.24
N PRO A 170 7.07 11.04 -0.93
CA PRO A 170 5.81 11.71 -1.29
C PRO A 170 4.68 10.72 -1.63
N GLY A 171 5.02 9.48 -1.93
CA GLY A 171 4.08 8.40 -2.18
C GLY A 171 4.71 7.02 -2.05
N ALA A 172 3.88 6.03 -1.76
CA ALA A 172 4.30 4.64 -1.58
C ALA A 172 3.31 3.66 -2.24
N LEU A 173 3.82 2.47 -2.56
CA LEU A 173 2.97 1.34 -2.94
C LEU A 173 2.65 0.51 -1.69
N GLY A 174 1.38 0.21 -1.52
CA GLY A 174 0.86 -0.72 -0.53
C GLY A 174 0.03 -1.82 -1.18
N THR A 175 -0.36 -2.83 -0.39
CA THR A 175 -1.34 -3.85 -0.82
C THR A 175 -2.49 -3.92 0.18
N ASP A 176 -3.66 -4.30 -0.31
CA ASP A 176 -4.88 -4.39 0.49
C ASP A 176 -5.60 -5.71 0.22
N THR A 177 -5.68 -6.56 1.22
CA THR A 177 -6.43 -7.82 1.22
C THR A 177 -7.67 -7.72 2.10
N GLY A 178 -7.53 -7.04 3.23
CA GLY A 178 -8.59 -6.82 4.20
C GLY A 178 -8.48 -5.48 4.92
N GLY A 179 -7.90 -4.45 4.25
CA GLY A 179 -7.70 -3.11 4.81
C GLY A 179 -6.25 -2.64 4.83
N SER A 180 -5.31 -3.40 4.24
CA SER A 180 -3.87 -3.15 4.44
C SER A 180 -3.27 -1.96 3.69
N ILE A 181 -4.03 -1.23 2.86
CA ILE A 181 -3.76 0.14 2.40
C ILE A 181 -4.54 1.12 3.28
N ARG A 182 -5.86 0.90 3.40
CA ARG A 182 -6.81 1.83 4.01
C ARG A 182 -6.60 2.00 5.51
N GLY A 183 -6.29 0.90 6.22
CA GLY A 183 -6.01 0.91 7.66
C GLY A 183 -4.80 1.79 8.03
N PRO A 184 -3.59 1.50 7.53
CA PRO A 184 -2.44 2.35 7.82
C PRO A 184 -2.60 3.78 7.28
N ALA A 185 -3.28 3.99 6.15
CA ALA A 185 -3.58 5.34 5.66
C ALA A 185 -4.45 6.12 6.67
N SER A 186 -5.49 5.49 7.21
CA SER A 186 -6.36 6.08 8.23
C SER A 186 -5.60 6.41 9.52
N LEU A 187 -4.79 5.46 10.02
CA LEU A 187 -4.04 5.64 11.28
C LEU A 187 -2.89 6.64 11.15
N CYS A 188 -2.34 6.81 9.97
CA CYS A 188 -1.25 7.76 9.71
C CYS A 188 -1.74 9.10 9.14
N GLY A 189 -3.05 9.28 8.87
CA GLY A 189 -3.63 10.53 8.39
C GLY A 189 -3.25 10.91 6.96
N ILE A 190 -3.15 9.92 6.06
CA ILE A 190 -2.85 10.09 4.65
C ILE A 190 -3.97 9.52 3.76
N ALA A 191 -3.90 9.75 2.46
CA ALA A 191 -4.78 9.10 1.49
C ALA A 191 -4.23 7.71 1.13
N GLY A 192 -5.13 6.70 1.14
CA GLY A 192 -4.84 5.35 0.68
C GLY A 192 -5.96 4.86 -0.22
N PHE A 193 -5.63 4.37 -1.40
CA PHE A 193 -6.61 3.98 -2.40
C PHE A 193 -6.47 2.49 -2.77
N MET A 194 -7.50 1.72 -2.49
CA MET A 194 -7.63 0.34 -2.94
C MET A 194 -8.41 0.32 -4.28
N PRO A 195 -7.74 0.02 -5.40
CA PRO A 195 -8.40 -0.04 -6.70
C PRO A 195 -9.41 -1.20 -6.80
N SER A 196 -10.25 -1.17 -7.83
CA SER A 196 -11.09 -2.32 -8.18
C SER A 196 -10.21 -3.53 -8.52
N SER A 197 -10.70 -4.74 -8.20
CA SER A 197 -10.01 -6.00 -8.49
C SER A 197 -9.69 -6.08 -10.00
N GLY A 198 -8.48 -6.51 -10.31
CA GLY A 198 -7.99 -6.66 -11.70
C GLY A 198 -7.57 -5.39 -12.42
N LEU A 199 -7.72 -4.19 -11.82
CA LEU A 199 -7.29 -2.93 -12.41
C LEU A 199 -5.76 -2.73 -12.37
N VAL A 200 -5.12 -3.18 -11.29
CA VAL A 200 -3.66 -3.12 -11.09
C VAL A 200 -3.13 -4.54 -10.96
N SER A 201 -2.11 -4.87 -11.73
CA SER A 201 -1.48 -6.20 -11.74
C SER A 201 -0.87 -6.58 -10.40
N ARG A 202 -0.99 -7.87 -10.05
CA ARG A 202 -0.35 -8.52 -8.90
C ARG A 202 0.83 -9.41 -9.28
N THR A 203 1.19 -9.48 -10.57
CA THR A 203 2.33 -10.29 -11.05
C THR A 203 3.62 -9.82 -10.40
N GLY A 204 4.34 -10.74 -9.76
CA GLY A 204 5.58 -10.46 -9.03
C GLY A 204 5.35 -9.83 -7.65
N VAL A 205 4.14 -9.97 -7.08
CA VAL A 205 3.86 -9.58 -5.70
C VAL A 205 3.77 -10.84 -4.86
N MET A 206 4.45 -10.91 -3.71
CA MET A 206 4.30 -12.02 -2.77
C MET A 206 2.84 -12.11 -2.34
N PRO A 207 2.12 -13.21 -2.62
CA PRO A 207 0.70 -13.28 -2.39
C PRO A 207 0.38 -13.47 -0.90
N ASN A 208 -0.66 -12.78 -0.43
CA ASN A 208 -1.37 -13.10 0.80
C ASN A 208 -2.64 -13.88 0.46
N SER A 209 -3.47 -13.34 -0.43
CA SER A 209 -4.69 -13.98 -0.90
C SER A 209 -4.87 -13.72 -2.39
N PHE A 210 -4.82 -14.77 -3.21
CA PHE A 210 -4.97 -14.61 -4.66
C PHE A 210 -6.39 -14.20 -5.08
N THR A 211 -7.38 -14.31 -4.18
CA THR A 211 -8.73 -13.80 -4.43
C THR A 211 -8.90 -12.35 -4.02
N LEU A 212 -8.28 -11.93 -2.91
CA LEU A 212 -8.58 -10.67 -2.25
C LEU A 212 -7.48 -9.60 -2.36
N ASP A 213 -6.28 -9.95 -2.84
CA ASP A 213 -5.17 -9.01 -2.90
C ASP A 213 -5.38 -7.92 -3.95
N HIS A 214 -5.09 -6.69 -3.55
CA HIS A 214 -5.08 -5.50 -4.40
C HIS A 214 -3.78 -4.74 -4.21
N CYS A 215 -3.22 -4.21 -5.29
CA CYS A 215 -2.07 -3.30 -5.26
C CYS A 215 -2.57 -1.87 -5.44
N GLY A 216 -2.04 -0.93 -4.67
CA GLY A 216 -2.51 0.45 -4.81
C GLY A 216 -1.60 1.49 -4.15
N PRO A 217 -1.90 2.79 -4.42
CA PRO A 217 -1.12 3.92 -3.97
C PRO A 217 -1.52 4.37 -2.56
N MET A 218 -0.53 4.91 -1.85
CA MET A 218 -0.65 5.65 -0.60
C MET A 218 0.13 6.96 -0.74
N ALA A 219 -0.48 8.10 -0.48
CA ALA A 219 0.12 9.41 -0.67
C ALA A 219 -0.55 10.48 0.22
N TRP A 220 -0.04 11.72 0.20
CA TRP A 220 -0.62 12.81 0.99
C TRP A 220 -2.04 13.17 0.59
N THR A 221 -2.33 13.17 -0.72
CA THR A 221 -3.61 13.63 -1.25
C THR A 221 -4.26 12.60 -2.16
N VAL A 222 -5.58 12.72 -2.34
CA VAL A 222 -6.32 11.92 -3.32
C VAL A 222 -5.81 12.16 -4.75
N LYS A 223 -5.39 13.39 -5.06
CA LYS A 223 -4.81 13.75 -6.36
C LYS A 223 -3.50 13.01 -6.60
N ASP A 224 -2.66 12.89 -5.59
CA ASP A 224 -1.41 12.13 -5.68
C ASP A 224 -1.67 10.63 -5.89
N CYS A 225 -2.67 10.07 -5.18
CA CYS A 225 -3.11 8.70 -5.41
C CYS A 225 -3.61 8.50 -6.86
N ALA A 226 -4.33 9.46 -7.43
CA ALA A 226 -4.78 9.41 -8.82
C ALA A 226 -3.61 9.44 -9.81
N ILE A 227 -2.59 10.28 -9.56
CA ILE A 227 -1.36 10.34 -10.37
C ILE A 227 -0.62 8.99 -10.33
N MET A 228 -0.45 8.40 -9.14
CA MET A 228 0.19 7.09 -9.01
C MET A 228 -0.66 6.00 -9.68
N LEU A 229 -1.97 5.99 -9.46
CA LEU A 229 -2.88 5.01 -10.07
C LEU A 229 -2.84 5.07 -11.61
N GLN A 230 -2.71 6.26 -12.19
CA GLN A 230 -2.57 6.44 -13.65
C GLN A 230 -1.33 5.71 -14.19
N ALA A 231 -0.25 5.66 -13.41
CA ALA A 231 0.95 4.92 -13.78
C ALA A 231 0.81 3.39 -13.58
N LEU A 232 0.01 2.97 -12.60
CA LEU A 232 -0.12 1.57 -12.19
C LEU A 232 -1.16 0.78 -12.98
N ALA A 233 -2.28 1.43 -13.33
CA ALA A 233 -3.44 0.79 -13.94
C ALA A 233 -3.14 0.19 -15.32
N GLY A 234 -3.92 -0.82 -15.69
CA GLY A 234 -3.90 -1.44 -17.00
C GLY A 234 -3.73 -2.94 -16.98
N HIS A 235 -4.19 -3.56 -18.06
CA HIS A 235 -4.22 -5.00 -18.23
C HIS A 235 -2.82 -5.63 -18.20
N ASP A 236 -2.75 -6.77 -17.49
CA ASP A 236 -1.60 -7.67 -17.50
C ASP A 236 -2.08 -9.10 -17.78
N PRO A 237 -1.75 -9.67 -18.96
CA PRO A 237 -2.16 -11.03 -19.30
C PRO A 237 -1.55 -12.13 -18.42
N ALA A 238 -0.51 -11.82 -17.65
CA ALA A 238 0.09 -12.76 -16.71
C ALA A 238 -0.65 -12.83 -15.36
N ASP A 239 -1.46 -11.81 -15.01
CA ASP A 239 -2.36 -11.86 -13.86
C ASP A 239 -3.75 -12.33 -14.29
N GLY A 240 -4.09 -13.56 -13.95
CA GLY A 240 -5.39 -14.16 -14.30
C GLY A 240 -6.62 -13.40 -13.77
N ASN A 241 -6.44 -12.45 -12.85
CA ASN A 241 -7.51 -11.59 -12.34
C ASN A 241 -7.59 -10.24 -13.08
N SER A 242 -6.57 -9.93 -13.88
CA SER A 242 -6.52 -8.68 -14.64
C SER A 242 -7.43 -8.75 -15.87
N PHE A 243 -8.14 -7.67 -16.16
CA PHE A 243 -9.02 -7.58 -17.32
C PHE A 243 -8.70 -6.36 -18.19
N ALA A 244 -8.88 -6.53 -19.50
CA ALA A 244 -8.66 -5.46 -20.44
C ALA A 244 -9.82 -4.46 -20.40
N GLN A 245 -9.50 -3.19 -20.13
CA GLN A 245 -10.43 -2.07 -20.18
C GLN A 245 -9.69 -0.80 -20.54
N ASP A 246 -10.41 0.17 -21.05
CA ASP A 246 -9.89 1.51 -21.25
C ASP A 246 -9.57 2.15 -19.90
N ILE A 247 -8.38 2.72 -19.79
CA ILE A 247 -7.95 3.40 -18.57
C ILE A 247 -8.31 4.88 -18.71
N PRO A 248 -9.28 5.38 -17.92
CA PRO A 248 -9.64 6.78 -17.96
C PRO A 248 -8.51 7.64 -17.37
N ASP A 249 -8.57 8.93 -17.65
CA ASP A 249 -7.73 9.91 -16.97
C ASP A 249 -8.28 10.14 -15.55
N TYR A 250 -7.63 9.55 -14.54
CA TYR A 250 -8.04 9.63 -13.14
C TYR A 250 -7.90 11.02 -12.53
N SER A 251 -7.20 11.95 -13.18
CA SER A 251 -7.12 13.34 -12.72
C SER A 251 -8.39 14.14 -13.03
N LYS A 252 -9.20 13.66 -13.99
CA LYS A 252 -10.45 14.32 -14.36
C LYS A 252 -11.55 14.03 -13.34
N GLY A 253 -12.29 15.08 -13.00
CA GLY A 253 -13.43 14.98 -12.08
C GLY A 253 -13.07 15.08 -10.61
N LEU A 254 -11.81 15.31 -10.26
CA LEU A 254 -11.40 15.53 -8.86
C LEU A 254 -11.84 16.91 -8.32
N ASP A 255 -12.08 17.86 -9.19
CA ASP A 255 -12.46 19.25 -8.86
C ASP A 255 -13.95 19.53 -9.14
N GLY A 256 -14.75 18.49 -9.45
CA GLY A 256 -16.16 18.60 -9.79
C GLY A 256 -17.09 18.77 -8.59
N ASP A 257 -18.29 19.34 -8.81
CA ASP A 257 -19.37 19.22 -7.85
C ASP A 257 -19.92 17.79 -7.81
N LEU A 258 -20.68 17.45 -6.74
CA LEU A 258 -21.27 16.12 -6.57
C LEU A 258 -22.76 16.08 -6.93
N LYS A 259 -23.25 17.06 -7.71
CA LYS A 259 -24.67 17.10 -8.12
C LYS A 259 -25.03 15.86 -8.91
N GLY A 260 -26.13 15.24 -8.52
CA GLY A 260 -26.62 14.01 -9.13
C GLY A 260 -25.98 12.73 -8.59
N LEU A 261 -24.91 12.80 -7.79
CA LEU A 261 -24.35 11.66 -7.07
C LEU A 261 -25.27 11.26 -5.93
N ARG A 262 -25.62 9.98 -5.85
CA ARG A 262 -26.31 9.38 -4.71
C ARG A 262 -25.33 8.64 -3.82
N VAL A 263 -25.29 8.99 -2.54
CA VAL A 263 -24.38 8.39 -1.55
C VAL A 263 -25.20 7.64 -0.49
N GLY A 264 -25.01 6.33 -0.40
CA GLY A 264 -25.53 5.49 0.66
C GLY A 264 -24.59 5.51 1.87
N VAL A 265 -25.11 5.80 3.05
CA VAL A 265 -24.35 5.86 4.30
C VAL A 265 -24.74 4.68 5.18
N LEU A 266 -23.77 3.86 5.58
CA LEU A 266 -23.96 2.68 6.43
C LEU A 266 -23.83 3.07 7.92
N ARG A 267 -24.70 3.97 8.41
CA ARG A 267 -24.59 4.52 9.79
C ARG A 267 -24.60 3.44 10.85
N TYR A 268 -25.45 2.44 10.70
CA TYR A 268 -25.57 1.34 11.64
C TYR A 268 -24.24 0.66 11.93
N VAL A 269 -23.30 0.66 10.96
CA VAL A 269 -21.99 0.02 11.13
C VAL A 269 -21.23 0.62 12.31
N TRP A 270 -21.16 1.95 12.39
CA TRP A 270 -20.40 2.61 13.46
C TRP A 270 -21.24 3.03 14.66
N GLU A 271 -22.58 3.06 14.54
CA GLU A 271 -23.48 3.41 15.64
C GLU A 271 -23.87 2.20 16.51
N SER A 272 -23.93 1.00 15.92
CA SER A 272 -24.42 -0.20 16.62
C SER A 272 -23.63 -1.48 16.36
N ASP A 273 -23.19 -1.73 15.11
CA ASP A 273 -22.59 -3.01 14.73
C ASP A 273 -21.12 -3.09 15.19
N LEU A 274 -20.35 -2.06 14.91
CA LEU A 274 -18.94 -1.89 15.33
C LEU A 274 -18.77 -0.47 15.92
N PRO A 275 -19.18 -0.22 17.17
CA PRO A 275 -19.10 1.11 17.76
C PRO A 275 -17.69 1.68 17.75
N ILE A 276 -17.57 2.95 17.35
CA ILE A 276 -16.33 3.71 17.27
C ILE A 276 -16.31 4.85 18.31
N SER A 277 -15.13 5.48 18.50
CA SER A 277 -15.03 6.63 19.40
C SER A 277 -15.88 7.82 18.92
N ALA A 278 -16.25 8.69 19.86
CA ALA A 278 -17.03 9.89 19.55
C ALA A 278 -16.34 10.81 18.54
N GLU A 279 -15.01 10.90 18.60
CA GLU A 279 -14.21 11.70 17.68
C GLU A 279 -14.29 11.14 16.25
N HIS A 280 -14.17 9.83 16.08
CA HIS A 280 -14.33 9.18 14.77
C HIS A 280 -15.74 9.35 14.23
N GLN A 281 -16.77 9.22 15.09
CA GLN A 281 -18.16 9.43 14.70
C GLN A 281 -18.40 10.87 14.23
N GLN A 282 -17.85 11.86 14.93
CA GLN A 282 -17.91 13.26 14.51
C GLN A 282 -17.24 13.48 13.16
N ALA A 283 -16.04 12.91 12.93
CA ALA A 283 -15.34 13.03 11.67
C ALA A 283 -16.13 12.42 10.49
N LEU A 284 -16.74 11.24 10.67
CA LEU A 284 -17.60 10.62 9.66
C LEU A 284 -18.86 11.45 9.39
N ASN A 285 -19.52 11.97 10.42
CA ASN A 285 -20.69 12.82 10.26
C ASN A 285 -20.34 14.14 9.54
N HIS A 286 -19.18 14.72 9.85
CA HIS A 286 -18.66 15.90 9.13
C HIS A 286 -18.40 15.58 7.65
N ALA A 287 -17.76 14.45 7.33
CA ALA A 287 -17.56 14.03 5.95
C ALA A 287 -18.87 13.88 5.17
N VAL A 288 -19.90 13.28 5.80
CA VAL A 288 -21.25 13.16 5.21
C VAL A 288 -21.87 14.54 4.96
N GLN A 289 -21.68 15.49 5.88
CA GLN A 289 -22.17 16.85 5.72
C GLN A 289 -21.48 17.58 4.56
N VAL A 290 -20.14 17.44 4.42
CA VAL A 290 -19.38 18.00 3.29
C VAL A 290 -19.87 17.45 1.96
N LEU A 291 -20.12 16.12 1.86
CA LEU A 291 -20.66 15.51 0.64
C LEU A 291 -22.03 16.12 0.27
N LYS A 292 -22.88 16.37 1.26
CA LYS A 292 -24.18 17.01 1.04
C LYS A 292 -24.04 18.46 0.58
N GLU A 293 -23.12 19.23 1.17
CA GLU A 293 -22.84 20.62 0.79
C GLU A 293 -22.29 20.73 -0.64
N LEU A 294 -21.52 19.73 -1.08
CA LEU A 294 -21.02 19.60 -2.46
C LEU A 294 -22.12 19.15 -3.46
N GLY A 295 -23.33 18.88 -2.99
CA GLY A 295 -24.49 18.60 -3.84
C GLY A 295 -24.87 17.13 -3.97
N ALA A 296 -24.23 16.20 -3.23
CA ALA A 296 -24.64 14.80 -3.22
C ALA A 296 -26.00 14.60 -2.52
N THR A 297 -26.78 13.63 -2.99
CA THR A 297 -27.97 13.15 -2.30
C THR A 297 -27.60 12.04 -1.33
N ILE A 298 -27.81 12.28 -0.03
CA ILE A 298 -27.45 11.33 1.03
C ILE A 298 -28.67 10.50 1.43
N ALA A 299 -28.50 9.18 1.56
CA ALA A 299 -29.50 8.27 2.10
C ALA A 299 -28.82 7.25 3.01
N ASP A 300 -29.46 6.90 4.14
CA ASP A 300 -28.97 5.81 4.97
C ASP A 300 -29.28 4.46 4.29
N CYS A 301 -28.32 3.55 4.34
CA CYS A 301 -28.42 2.21 3.76
C CYS A 301 -28.12 1.15 4.82
N THR A 302 -28.62 -0.06 4.58
CA THR A 302 -28.33 -1.23 5.42
C THR A 302 -27.85 -2.38 4.53
N LEU A 303 -26.78 -3.03 4.94
CA LEU A 303 -26.29 -4.29 4.38
C LEU A 303 -26.43 -5.40 5.42
N ARG A 304 -25.83 -6.55 5.20
CA ARG A 304 -25.69 -7.60 6.22
C ARG A 304 -24.83 -7.12 7.39
N PRO A 305 -24.93 -7.76 8.58
CA PRO A 305 -23.99 -7.49 9.68
C PRO A 305 -22.54 -7.57 9.19
N MET A 306 -21.68 -6.68 9.70
CA MET A 306 -20.27 -6.66 9.30
C MET A 306 -19.54 -7.96 9.64
N GLN A 307 -20.02 -8.68 10.66
CA GLN A 307 -19.47 -9.99 11.04
C GLN A 307 -19.54 -11.00 9.90
N ASP A 308 -20.65 -11.06 9.13
CA ASP A 308 -20.80 -11.98 7.99
C ASP A 308 -19.67 -11.78 6.95
N TYR A 309 -19.32 -10.50 6.68
CA TYR A 309 -18.24 -10.18 5.73
C TYR A 309 -16.86 -10.51 6.31
N MET A 310 -16.67 -10.28 7.60
CA MET A 310 -15.40 -10.59 8.29
C MET A 310 -15.15 -12.09 8.31
N ASP A 311 -16.17 -12.91 8.59
CA ASP A 311 -16.06 -14.37 8.62
C ASP A 311 -15.67 -14.92 7.26
N VAL A 312 -16.34 -14.47 6.18
CA VAL A 312 -15.99 -14.88 4.80
C VAL A 312 -14.56 -14.45 4.45
N LYS A 313 -14.18 -13.20 4.79
CA LYS A 313 -12.81 -12.70 4.53
C LYS A 313 -11.77 -13.52 5.27
N VAL A 314 -12.00 -13.86 6.54
CA VAL A 314 -11.07 -14.66 7.35
C VAL A 314 -10.89 -16.03 6.72
N VAL A 315 -11.99 -16.74 6.43
CA VAL A 315 -11.91 -18.10 5.83
C VAL A 315 -11.13 -18.08 4.51
N LEU A 316 -11.42 -17.14 3.61
CA LEU A 316 -10.72 -17.04 2.33
C LEU A 316 -9.23 -16.70 2.52
N ALA A 317 -8.93 -15.61 3.26
CA ALA A 317 -7.57 -15.14 3.39
C ALA A 317 -6.66 -16.14 4.13
N GLU A 318 -7.14 -16.74 5.23
CA GLU A 318 -6.33 -17.68 6.01
C GLU A 318 -6.07 -18.98 5.23
N THR A 319 -7.06 -19.48 4.48
CA THR A 319 -6.89 -20.68 3.65
C THR A 319 -5.93 -20.43 2.49
N GLU A 320 -6.04 -19.29 1.84
CA GLU A 320 -5.20 -18.95 0.69
C GLU A 320 -3.75 -18.70 1.10
N ILE A 321 -3.51 -17.94 2.19
CA ILE A 321 -2.13 -17.73 2.68
C ILE A 321 -1.52 -19.03 3.19
N PHE A 322 -2.31 -19.91 3.84
CA PHE A 322 -1.85 -21.24 4.22
C PHE A 322 -1.37 -22.02 2.99
N THR A 323 -2.17 -22.03 1.92
CA THR A 323 -1.82 -22.72 0.66
C THR A 323 -0.52 -22.17 0.07
N VAL A 324 -0.34 -20.86 0.08
CA VAL A 324 0.88 -20.18 -0.41
C VAL A 324 2.10 -20.56 0.42
N GLN A 325 1.96 -20.63 1.74
CA GLN A 325 3.07 -20.84 2.67
C GLN A 325 3.26 -22.31 3.08
N GLN A 326 2.45 -23.23 2.58
CA GLN A 326 2.40 -24.64 3.03
C GLN A 326 3.78 -25.30 3.09
N GLN A 327 4.59 -25.15 2.05
CA GLN A 327 5.92 -25.76 2.02
C GLN A 327 6.82 -25.19 3.12
N GLY A 328 6.87 -23.88 3.27
CA GLY A 328 7.65 -23.22 4.33
C GLY A 328 7.19 -23.60 5.74
N LEU A 329 5.87 -23.71 5.94
CA LEU A 329 5.29 -24.12 7.22
C LEU A 329 5.67 -25.57 7.61
N ILE A 330 5.82 -26.45 6.62
CA ILE A 330 6.25 -27.84 6.86
C ILE A 330 7.76 -27.91 7.10
N GLU A 331 8.57 -27.23 6.27
CA GLU A 331 10.02 -27.38 6.28
C GLU A 331 10.70 -26.50 7.34
N ARG A 332 10.19 -25.30 7.60
CA ARG A 332 10.83 -24.27 8.41
C ARG A 332 9.84 -23.50 9.30
N PRO A 333 8.98 -24.18 10.09
CA PRO A 333 7.95 -23.51 10.91
C PRO A 333 8.53 -22.52 11.92
N GLY A 334 9.74 -22.75 12.42
CA GLY A 334 10.43 -21.88 13.37
C GLY A 334 10.93 -20.55 12.77
N ASP A 335 10.89 -20.38 11.46
CA ASP A 335 11.30 -19.15 10.78
C ASP A 335 10.16 -18.16 10.59
N TYR A 336 8.92 -18.53 10.92
CA TYR A 336 7.78 -17.63 10.93
C TYR A 336 7.60 -16.96 12.30
N GLY A 337 7.07 -15.74 12.29
CA GLY A 337 6.69 -15.02 13.51
C GLY A 337 5.45 -15.65 14.18
N ARG A 338 5.36 -15.49 15.50
CA ARG A 338 4.26 -16.08 16.28
C ARG A 338 2.89 -15.56 15.88
N ASP A 339 2.75 -14.26 15.58
CA ASP A 339 1.47 -13.69 15.15
C ASP A 339 0.98 -14.36 13.87
N PHE A 340 1.89 -14.55 12.91
CA PHE A 340 1.60 -15.23 11.66
C PHE A 340 1.17 -16.68 11.89
N LEU A 341 1.95 -17.46 12.66
CA LEU A 341 1.65 -18.86 12.95
C LEU A 341 0.31 -19.04 13.67
N THR A 342 0.01 -18.21 14.68
CA THR A 342 -1.23 -18.35 15.46
C THR A 342 -2.49 -18.13 14.63
N ARG A 343 -2.40 -17.37 13.52
CA ARG A 343 -3.51 -17.14 12.60
C ARG A 343 -3.68 -18.28 11.60
N ILE A 344 -2.59 -18.86 11.13
CA ILE A 344 -2.60 -19.80 10.01
C ILE A 344 -2.73 -21.26 10.48
N LEU A 345 -2.14 -21.61 11.62
CA LEU A 345 -2.18 -22.99 12.14
C LEU A 345 -3.58 -23.55 12.37
N PRO A 346 -4.62 -22.78 12.76
CA PRO A 346 -5.98 -23.31 12.80
C PRO A 346 -6.47 -23.88 11.47
N CYS A 347 -6.07 -23.28 10.34
CA CYS A 347 -6.42 -23.82 9.01
C CYS A 347 -5.78 -25.19 8.74
N LEU A 348 -4.56 -25.43 9.26
CA LEU A 348 -3.90 -26.73 9.15
C LEU A 348 -4.70 -27.84 9.84
N LEU A 349 -5.25 -27.57 11.01
CA LEU A 349 -6.03 -28.55 11.77
C LEU A 349 -7.35 -28.89 11.08
N TYR A 350 -8.03 -27.89 10.51
CA TYR A 350 -9.30 -28.11 9.80
C TYR A 350 -9.12 -28.83 8.44
N THR A 351 -8.07 -28.51 7.70
CA THR A 351 -7.83 -29.11 6.38
C THR A 351 -7.30 -30.54 6.45
N SER A 352 -6.45 -30.86 7.44
CA SER A 352 -5.95 -32.22 7.64
C SER A 352 -7.03 -33.20 8.12
N ASP A 353 -7.92 -32.75 8.98
CA ASP A 353 -9.01 -33.57 9.53
C ASP A 353 -10.10 -33.85 8.47
N ALA A 354 -10.46 -32.85 7.64
CA ALA A 354 -11.40 -33.02 6.55
C ALA A 354 -10.87 -33.93 5.43
N ALA A 355 -9.55 -33.91 5.18
CA ALA A 355 -8.92 -34.82 4.22
C ALA A 355 -8.85 -36.27 4.75
N ASP A 356 -8.64 -36.48 6.05
CA ASP A 356 -8.61 -37.79 6.70
C ASP A 356 -10.00 -38.43 6.75
N ASP A 357 -11.05 -37.65 6.98
CA ASP A 357 -12.44 -38.11 6.95
C ASP A 357 -12.91 -38.50 5.54
N SER A 358 -12.41 -37.86 4.49
CA SER A 358 -12.71 -38.22 3.10
C SER A 358 -12.07 -39.55 2.65
N LEU A 359 -11.03 -40.00 3.34
CA LEU A 359 -10.36 -41.30 3.09
C LEU A 359 -10.95 -42.43 3.92
N ARG A 360 -11.92 -42.16 4.80
CA ARG A 360 -12.60 -43.18 5.66
C ARG A 360 -13.99 -43.60 5.16
N VAL A 361 -14.39 -43.17 3.95
CA VAL A 361 -15.68 -43.60 3.32
C VAL A 361 -15.44 -44.66 2.27
#